data_f031d172d0aa94e9a3857baf69d71f7f
#
_entry.id   f031d172d0aa94e9a3857baf69d71f7f
#
_cell.length_a   1.000
_cell.length_b   1.000
_cell.length_c   1.000
_cell.angle_alpha   90.00
_cell.angle_beta   90.00
_cell.angle_gamma   90.00
#
_symmetry.space_group_name_H-M   'P 1'
#
loop_
_entity.id
_entity.type
_entity.pdbx_description
1 polymer ?
#
loop_
_entity_poly.entity_id
_entity_poly.type
_entity_poly.pdbx_seq_one_letter_code
_entity_poly.pdbx_strand_id
1 'polypeptide(L)'
;TCSLDRLLILWKLRTPCSAYRFSGHAEAVTSVQFSPDGRVLASASQDHTVRLWIPCIHGESSVLKGHTASVRSVSFSHDGYSVVSASNDKLIKIWSVCYQRLLFTLFQHTGWVCCAKFSPDGRIIASCGEDKSIRIWDTRNKICINTFSDYEGFPTFVDFNPSGTCIASAGSNNTVKLWDIRTNKLLQLFKVHRAGVNCISFHPSGNYLITASSDGTLKILDLLGERLIYTLHGHKGPVLCVAFSKGGENFASGGVDAQVLLWKTNFDTLDYEEVLEHNFRRTHIDDPPHLLDVYPRSCHFHDENFTSVEVS
;
A
#
# COMPACT_ATOMS: atom_id res chain seq x y z
N THR A 1 4.08 -10.49 -3.08
CA THR A 1 5.08 -9.43 -3.40
C THR A 1 5.24 -9.31 -4.89
N CYS A 2 5.66 -8.14 -5.36
CA CYS A 2 6.02 -7.85 -6.74
C CYS A 2 7.43 -7.24 -6.77
N SER A 3 8.14 -7.42 -7.88
CA SER A 3 9.56 -7.07 -7.94
C SER A 3 9.97 -6.50 -9.30
N LEU A 4 11.12 -5.85 -9.33
CA LEU A 4 11.78 -5.34 -10.54
C LEU A 4 12.24 -6.46 -11.47
N ASP A 5 12.38 -7.69 -10.98
CA ASP A 5 12.72 -8.89 -11.76
C ASP A 5 11.56 -9.44 -12.61
N ARG A 6 10.44 -8.69 -12.70
CA ARG A 6 9.24 -9.03 -13.47
C ARG A 6 8.38 -10.14 -12.87
N LEU A 7 8.72 -10.61 -11.68
CA LEU A 7 8.04 -11.70 -11.00
C LEU A 7 7.06 -11.20 -9.95
N LEU A 8 6.02 -11.99 -9.75
CA LEU A 8 5.19 -11.94 -8.56
C LEU A 8 5.47 -13.18 -7.74
N ILE A 9 5.54 -13.02 -6.43
CA ILE A 9 5.73 -14.12 -5.51
C ILE A 9 4.58 -14.13 -4.52
N LEU A 10 3.88 -15.26 -4.47
CA LEU A 10 2.84 -15.55 -3.50
C LEU A 10 3.43 -16.38 -2.37
N TRP A 11 3.42 -15.85 -1.16
CA TRP A 11 3.99 -16.48 0.02
C TRP A 11 2.91 -17.19 0.83
N LYS A 12 3.11 -18.46 1.09
CA LYS A 12 2.30 -19.21 2.05
C LYS A 12 2.98 -19.13 3.43
N LEU A 13 2.37 -18.37 4.35
CA LEU A 13 2.98 -18.06 5.65
C LEU A 13 2.84 -19.20 6.69
N ARG A 14 2.03 -20.23 6.40
CA ARG A 14 1.90 -21.39 7.27
C ARG A 14 3.06 -22.36 7.05
N THR A 15 3.45 -23.08 8.08
CA THR A 15 4.51 -24.10 8.03
C THR A 15 4.02 -25.37 7.32
N PRO A 16 4.81 -25.94 6.36
CA PRO A 16 6.06 -25.40 5.86
C PRO A 16 5.84 -24.17 4.98
N CYS A 17 6.69 -23.15 5.12
CA CYS A 17 6.63 -21.98 4.28
C CYS A 17 6.94 -22.37 2.83
N SER A 18 6.12 -21.89 1.90
CA SER A 18 6.32 -22.11 0.48
C SER A 18 6.00 -20.85 -0.31
N ALA A 19 6.59 -20.71 -1.48
CA ALA A 19 6.37 -19.58 -2.36
C ALA A 19 6.06 -20.05 -3.77
N TYR A 20 5.09 -19.38 -4.40
CA TYR A 20 4.73 -19.61 -5.80
C TYR A 20 5.15 -18.40 -6.61
N ARG A 21 5.85 -18.65 -7.71
CA ARG A 21 6.29 -17.60 -8.64
C ARG A 21 5.33 -17.52 -9.81
N PHE A 22 4.93 -16.30 -10.17
CA PHE A 22 4.12 -16.02 -11.35
C PHE A 22 4.96 -15.17 -12.29
N SER A 23 5.17 -15.67 -13.51
CA SER A 23 5.88 -14.97 -14.58
C SER A 23 4.89 -14.60 -15.69
N GLY A 24 5.19 -13.55 -16.46
CA GLY A 24 4.36 -13.14 -17.58
C GLY A 24 4.44 -11.66 -17.91
N HIS A 25 4.75 -10.77 -16.93
CA HIS A 25 5.05 -9.39 -17.23
C HIS A 25 6.39 -9.27 -17.99
N ALA A 26 6.42 -8.36 -18.97
CA ALA A 26 7.62 -8.13 -19.78
C ALA A 26 8.63 -7.19 -19.09
N GLU A 27 8.15 -6.38 -18.13
CA GLU A 27 8.95 -5.42 -17.37
C GLU A 27 8.59 -5.47 -15.88
N ALA A 28 9.27 -4.62 -15.09
CA ALA A 28 9.12 -4.56 -13.63
C ALA A 28 7.66 -4.45 -13.18
N VAL A 29 7.31 -5.20 -12.15
CA VAL A 29 5.98 -5.15 -11.52
C VAL A 29 6.00 -4.12 -10.41
N THR A 30 5.12 -3.13 -10.52
CA THR A 30 5.09 -1.94 -9.67
C THR A 30 4.14 -2.05 -8.48
N SER A 31 3.04 -2.79 -8.66
CA SER A 31 2.00 -2.91 -7.65
C SER A 31 1.27 -4.24 -7.78
N VAL A 32 0.81 -4.76 -6.65
CA VAL A 32 0.03 -6.00 -6.58
C VAL A 32 -1.01 -5.90 -5.48
N GLN A 33 -2.21 -6.41 -5.73
CA GLN A 33 -3.27 -6.50 -4.74
C GLN A 33 -4.12 -7.75 -4.95
N PHE A 34 -4.57 -8.35 -3.86
CA PHE A 34 -5.60 -9.39 -3.88
C PHE A 34 -6.99 -8.79 -4.02
N SER A 35 -7.90 -9.50 -4.69
CA SER A 35 -9.33 -9.24 -4.58
C SER A 35 -9.81 -9.43 -3.14
N PRO A 36 -10.89 -8.76 -2.72
CA PRO A 36 -11.43 -8.85 -1.34
C PRO A 36 -11.78 -10.29 -0.92
N ASP A 37 -12.16 -11.14 -1.88
CA ASP A 37 -12.45 -12.56 -1.68
C ASP A 37 -11.21 -13.48 -1.76
N GLY A 38 -10.04 -12.92 -2.14
CA GLY A 38 -8.79 -13.64 -2.28
C GLY A 38 -8.67 -14.54 -3.52
N ARG A 39 -9.66 -14.53 -4.43
CA ARG A 39 -9.70 -15.44 -5.60
C ARG A 39 -8.93 -14.93 -6.80
N VAL A 40 -8.69 -13.63 -6.89
CA VAL A 40 -7.98 -12.99 -7.99
C VAL A 40 -6.87 -12.12 -7.43
N LEU A 41 -5.76 -12.06 -8.13
CA LEU A 41 -4.66 -11.15 -7.88
C LEU A 41 -4.55 -10.20 -9.06
N ALA A 42 -4.48 -8.90 -8.82
CA ALA A 42 -4.20 -7.91 -9.84
C ALA A 42 -2.77 -7.41 -9.70
N SER A 43 -2.08 -7.24 -10.82
CA SER A 43 -0.74 -6.65 -10.86
C SER A 43 -0.65 -5.55 -11.90
N ALA A 44 0.13 -4.52 -11.61
CA ALA A 44 0.49 -3.44 -12.50
C ALA A 44 1.97 -3.52 -12.85
N SER A 45 2.35 -3.14 -14.06
CA SER A 45 3.72 -3.22 -14.51
C SER A 45 4.15 -2.04 -15.38
N GLN A 46 5.45 -1.86 -15.47
CA GLN A 46 6.07 -0.91 -16.40
C GLN A 46 5.83 -1.28 -17.86
N ASP A 47 5.47 -2.54 -18.17
CA ASP A 47 5.09 -3.01 -19.51
C ASP A 47 3.75 -2.44 -20.03
N HIS A 48 3.19 -1.44 -19.35
CA HIS A 48 1.95 -0.73 -19.66
C HIS A 48 0.69 -1.58 -19.48
N THR A 49 0.79 -2.76 -18.88
CA THR A 49 -0.34 -3.67 -18.69
C THR A 49 -0.73 -3.83 -17.24
N VAL A 50 -1.99 -4.17 -17.04
CA VAL A 50 -2.50 -4.76 -15.80
C VAL A 50 -2.79 -6.21 -16.08
N ARG A 51 -2.40 -7.12 -15.17
CA ARG A 51 -2.73 -8.53 -15.28
C ARG A 51 -3.60 -8.96 -14.11
N LEU A 52 -4.56 -9.84 -14.42
CA LEU A 52 -5.38 -10.52 -13.45
C LEU A 52 -4.96 -11.99 -13.41
N TRP A 53 -4.61 -12.48 -12.25
CA TRP A 53 -4.10 -13.84 -12.04
C TRP A 53 -5.07 -14.62 -11.17
N ILE A 54 -5.24 -15.89 -11.48
CA ILE A 54 -5.90 -16.83 -10.58
C ILE A 54 -4.79 -17.47 -9.74
N PRO A 55 -4.77 -17.28 -8.40
CA PRO A 55 -3.72 -17.77 -7.51
C PRO A 55 -3.85 -19.29 -7.30
N CYS A 56 -3.69 -20.07 -8.37
CA CYS A 56 -3.66 -21.51 -8.39
C CYS A 56 -2.32 -22.01 -8.94
N ILE A 57 -2.09 -23.33 -8.88
CA ILE A 57 -0.82 -23.96 -9.27
C ILE A 57 -0.46 -23.67 -10.75
N HIS A 58 -1.45 -23.46 -11.60
CA HIS A 58 -1.23 -23.21 -13.04
C HIS A 58 -1.04 -21.72 -13.39
N GLY A 59 -1.31 -20.79 -12.45
CA GLY A 59 -0.98 -19.37 -12.58
C GLY A 59 -1.55 -18.66 -13.82
N GLU A 60 -2.72 -19.07 -14.29
CA GLU A 60 -3.36 -18.44 -15.46
C GLU A 60 -3.57 -16.94 -15.24
N SER A 61 -3.28 -16.14 -16.27
CA SER A 61 -3.47 -14.69 -16.23
C SER A 61 -4.14 -14.15 -17.47
N SER A 62 -4.98 -13.16 -17.27
CA SER A 62 -5.51 -12.34 -18.35
C SER A 62 -4.86 -10.96 -18.36
N VAL A 63 -4.66 -10.39 -19.55
CA VAL A 63 -3.95 -9.13 -19.76
C VAL A 63 -4.93 -8.03 -20.13
N LEU A 64 -4.95 -6.98 -19.33
CA LEU A 64 -5.73 -5.77 -19.59
C LEU A 64 -4.82 -4.74 -20.27
N LYS A 65 -5.02 -4.51 -21.56
CA LYS A 65 -4.25 -3.57 -22.39
C LYS A 65 -5.02 -2.27 -22.58
N GLY A 66 -4.32 -1.13 -22.51
CA GLY A 66 -4.95 0.16 -22.78
C GLY A 66 -4.23 1.37 -22.22
N HIS A 67 -3.27 1.20 -21.28
CA HIS A 67 -2.35 2.25 -20.90
C HIS A 67 -1.24 2.40 -21.94
N THR A 68 -0.77 3.64 -22.13
CA THR A 68 0.28 3.99 -23.09
C THR A 68 1.63 4.23 -22.42
N ALA A 69 1.68 4.18 -21.10
CA ALA A 69 2.89 4.30 -20.31
C ALA A 69 2.83 3.39 -19.07
N SER A 70 3.92 3.34 -18.31
CA SER A 70 4.07 2.53 -17.10
C SER A 70 2.88 2.64 -16.17
N VAL A 71 2.32 1.51 -15.74
CA VAL A 71 1.25 1.46 -14.73
C VAL A 71 1.91 1.40 -13.36
N ARG A 72 1.56 2.33 -12.48
CA ARG A 72 2.20 2.53 -11.16
C ARG A 72 1.48 1.81 -10.03
N SER A 73 0.16 1.81 -10.06
CA SER A 73 -0.64 1.19 -9.01
C SER A 73 -1.86 0.49 -9.56
N VAL A 74 -2.34 -0.48 -8.79
CA VAL A 74 -3.57 -1.22 -9.04
C VAL A 74 -4.31 -1.41 -7.72
N SER A 75 -5.65 -1.27 -7.75
CA SER A 75 -6.49 -1.51 -6.57
C SER A 75 -7.84 -2.08 -6.97
N PHE A 76 -8.34 -3.04 -6.19
CA PHE A 76 -9.69 -3.58 -6.34
C PHE A 76 -10.74 -2.68 -5.69
N SER A 77 -11.93 -2.67 -6.26
CA SER A 77 -13.12 -2.20 -5.57
C SER A 77 -13.50 -3.13 -4.42
N HIS A 78 -14.27 -2.62 -3.46
CA HIS A 78 -14.69 -3.40 -2.28
C HIS A 78 -15.48 -4.67 -2.63
N ASP A 79 -16.29 -4.61 -3.70
CA ASP A 79 -17.07 -5.73 -4.22
C ASP A 79 -16.25 -6.74 -5.05
N GLY A 80 -15.00 -6.41 -5.39
CA GLY A 80 -14.12 -7.23 -6.21
C GLY A 80 -14.46 -7.29 -7.71
N TYR A 81 -15.49 -6.56 -8.17
CA TYR A 81 -15.89 -6.60 -9.59
C TYR A 81 -15.11 -5.64 -10.48
N SER A 82 -14.48 -4.65 -9.89
CA SER A 82 -13.73 -3.63 -10.62
C SER A 82 -12.30 -3.50 -10.11
N VAL A 83 -11.42 -3.07 -10.99
CA VAL A 83 -10.04 -2.72 -10.68
C VAL A 83 -9.76 -1.32 -11.21
N VAL A 84 -9.12 -0.48 -10.40
CA VAL A 84 -8.58 0.81 -10.82
C VAL A 84 -7.08 0.69 -11.04
N SER A 85 -6.57 1.32 -12.09
CA SER A 85 -5.15 1.44 -12.38
C SER A 85 -4.76 2.89 -12.60
N ALA A 86 -3.58 3.28 -12.08
CA ALA A 86 -2.98 4.60 -12.25
C ALA A 86 -1.68 4.49 -13.03
N SER A 87 -1.44 5.42 -13.95
CA SER A 87 -0.32 5.33 -14.88
C SER A 87 0.39 6.66 -15.12
N ASN A 88 1.62 6.55 -15.60
CA ASN A 88 2.43 7.66 -16.09
C ASN A 88 1.84 8.31 -17.36
N ASP A 89 0.85 7.68 -18.01
CA ASP A 89 0.10 8.30 -19.10
C ASP A 89 -0.90 9.38 -18.63
N LYS A 90 -0.87 9.73 -17.31
CA LYS A 90 -1.73 10.72 -16.65
C LYS A 90 -3.19 10.30 -16.51
N LEU A 91 -3.50 9.05 -16.84
CA LEU A 91 -4.86 8.52 -16.83
C LEU A 91 -5.05 7.54 -15.67
N ILE A 92 -6.29 7.49 -15.23
CA ILE A 92 -6.79 6.46 -14.33
C ILE A 92 -7.80 5.65 -15.13
N LYS A 93 -7.65 4.35 -15.14
CA LYS A 93 -8.55 3.45 -15.85
C LYS A 93 -9.24 2.49 -14.90
N ILE A 94 -10.52 2.28 -15.14
CA ILE A 94 -11.34 1.36 -14.37
C ILE A 94 -11.72 0.20 -15.27
N TRP A 95 -11.46 -1.01 -14.80
CA TRP A 95 -11.60 -2.26 -15.53
C TRP A 95 -12.62 -3.15 -14.86
N SER A 96 -13.40 -3.89 -15.64
CA SER A 96 -14.22 -4.98 -15.15
C SER A 96 -13.37 -6.24 -14.99
N VAL A 97 -13.42 -6.87 -13.82
CA VAL A 97 -12.73 -8.13 -13.53
C VAL A 97 -13.40 -9.28 -14.31
N CYS A 98 -14.74 -9.36 -14.27
CA CYS A 98 -15.47 -10.44 -14.92
C CYS A 98 -15.39 -10.40 -16.45
N TYR A 99 -15.56 -9.19 -17.04
CA TYR A 99 -15.54 -9.04 -18.50
C TYR A 99 -14.15 -8.74 -19.07
N GLN A 100 -13.15 -8.53 -18.22
CA GLN A 100 -11.76 -8.25 -18.59
C GLN A 100 -11.63 -7.11 -19.62
N ARG A 101 -12.45 -6.06 -19.48
CA ARG A 101 -12.50 -4.92 -20.39
C ARG A 101 -12.49 -3.59 -19.64
N LEU A 102 -12.06 -2.55 -20.34
CA LEU A 102 -12.12 -1.18 -19.87
C LEU A 102 -13.59 -0.75 -19.69
N LEU A 103 -13.92 -0.21 -18.51
CA LEU A 103 -15.23 0.37 -18.23
C LEU A 103 -15.25 1.87 -18.57
N PHE A 104 -14.29 2.63 -18.01
CA PHE A 104 -14.15 4.06 -18.30
C PHE A 104 -12.76 4.54 -17.90
N THR A 105 -12.45 5.76 -18.34
CA THR A 105 -11.17 6.43 -18.07
C THR A 105 -11.46 7.78 -17.39
N LEU A 106 -10.70 8.09 -16.34
CA LEU A 106 -10.71 9.39 -15.69
C LEU A 106 -9.47 10.17 -16.14
N PHE A 107 -9.68 11.39 -16.53
CA PHE A 107 -8.65 12.29 -17.05
C PHE A 107 -8.84 13.67 -16.41
N GLN A 108 -7.81 14.24 -15.88
CA GLN A 108 -7.65 15.63 -15.42
C GLN A 108 -6.29 15.82 -14.78
N HIS A 109 -5.59 14.73 -14.36
CA HIS A 109 -4.22 14.86 -13.92
C HIS A 109 -3.34 15.41 -15.07
N THR A 110 -2.51 16.39 -14.73
CA THR A 110 -1.57 16.99 -15.69
C THR A 110 -0.18 16.37 -15.63
N GLY A 111 0.12 15.65 -14.53
CA GLY A 111 1.34 14.88 -14.31
C GLY A 111 1.07 13.38 -14.22
N TRP A 112 2.12 12.62 -13.97
CA TRP A 112 2.04 11.17 -13.77
C TRP A 112 1.18 10.84 -12.56
N VAL A 113 0.30 9.84 -12.68
CA VAL A 113 -0.52 9.37 -11.56
C VAL A 113 0.24 8.27 -10.82
N CYS A 114 0.60 8.54 -9.57
CA CYS A 114 1.40 7.63 -8.76
C CYS A 114 0.57 6.52 -8.14
N CYS A 115 -0.61 6.84 -7.64
CA CYS A 115 -1.49 5.89 -6.96
C CYS A 115 -2.96 6.24 -7.19
N ALA A 116 -3.81 5.21 -7.27
CA ALA A 116 -5.25 5.35 -7.23
C ALA A 116 -5.87 4.19 -6.43
N LYS A 117 -6.83 4.50 -5.55
CA LYS A 117 -7.52 3.52 -4.72
C LYS A 117 -9.01 3.78 -4.62
N PHE A 118 -9.78 2.69 -4.54
CA PHE A 118 -11.20 2.77 -4.20
C PHE A 118 -11.39 3.03 -2.71
N SER A 119 -12.46 3.77 -2.38
CA SER A 119 -12.97 3.86 -1.02
C SER A 119 -13.51 2.51 -0.54
N PRO A 120 -13.61 2.30 0.78
CA PRO A 120 -14.15 1.06 1.36
C PRO A 120 -15.59 0.76 0.93
N ASP A 121 -16.38 1.78 0.61
CA ASP A 121 -17.77 1.64 0.09
C ASP A 121 -17.84 1.56 -1.45
N GLY A 122 -16.72 1.71 -2.16
CA GLY A 122 -16.63 1.65 -3.62
C GLY A 122 -17.22 2.84 -4.37
N ARG A 123 -17.73 3.87 -3.67
CA ARG A 123 -18.43 5.01 -4.30
C ARG A 123 -17.48 6.06 -4.87
N ILE A 124 -16.30 6.18 -4.29
CA ILE A 124 -15.32 7.17 -4.70
C ILE A 124 -13.96 6.52 -4.96
N ILE A 125 -13.13 7.21 -5.72
CA ILE A 125 -11.73 6.87 -5.95
C ILE A 125 -10.90 8.06 -5.48
N ALA A 126 -9.82 7.80 -4.75
CA ALA A 126 -8.78 8.77 -4.48
C ALA A 126 -7.60 8.49 -5.39
N SER A 127 -7.02 9.52 -5.98
CA SER A 127 -5.80 9.42 -6.78
C SER A 127 -4.81 10.51 -6.41
N CYS A 128 -3.54 10.24 -6.60
CA CYS A 128 -2.48 11.20 -6.36
C CYS A 128 -1.45 11.18 -7.50
N GLY A 129 -0.82 12.32 -7.77
CA GLY A 129 0.08 12.44 -8.90
C GLY A 129 1.18 13.47 -8.73
N GLU A 130 2.13 13.46 -9.67
CA GLU A 130 3.24 14.41 -9.73
C GLU A 130 2.81 15.85 -10.08
N ASP A 131 1.55 16.04 -10.47
CA ASP A 131 0.93 17.37 -10.59
C ASP A 131 0.67 18.04 -9.23
N LYS A 132 1.18 17.45 -8.15
CA LYS A 132 1.03 17.91 -6.75
C LYS A 132 -0.42 17.94 -6.27
N SER A 133 -1.29 17.18 -6.88
CA SER A 133 -2.70 17.11 -6.51
C SER A 133 -3.10 15.71 -6.05
N ILE A 134 -4.04 15.71 -5.11
CA ILE A 134 -4.84 14.53 -4.76
C ILE A 134 -6.25 14.82 -5.25
N ARG A 135 -6.82 13.90 -6.02
CA ARG A 135 -8.16 14.07 -6.60
C ARG A 135 -9.09 13.00 -6.08
N ILE A 136 -10.31 13.42 -5.81
CA ILE A 136 -11.41 12.54 -5.41
C ILE A 136 -12.42 12.49 -6.54
N TRP A 137 -12.77 11.28 -6.94
CA TRP A 137 -13.63 11.00 -8.08
C TRP A 137 -14.88 10.26 -7.64
N ASP A 138 -16.02 10.66 -8.17
CA ASP A 138 -17.26 9.90 -8.07
C ASP A 138 -17.26 8.80 -9.14
N THR A 139 -17.37 7.56 -8.70
CA THR A 139 -17.37 6.39 -9.61
C THR A 139 -18.62 6.32 -10.46
N ARG A 140 -19.77 6.80 -9.95
CA ARG A 140 -21.05 6.76 -10.62
C ARG A 140 -21.14 7.80 -11.72
N ASN A 141 -20.81 9.05 -11.39
CA ASN A 141 -20.87 10.18 -12.33
C ASN A 141 -19.60 10.32 -13.16
N LYS A 142 -18.50 9.65 -12.78
CA LYS A 142 -17.20 9.68 -13.47
C LYS A 142 -16.58 11.06 -13.53
N ILE A 143 -16.80 11.88 -12.52
CA ILE A 143 -16.31 13.25 -12.41
C ILE A 143 -15.39 13.42 -11.19
N CYS A 144 -14.48 14.39 -11.27
CA CYS A 144 -13.71 14.81 -10.11
C CYS A 144 -14.58 15.72 -9.24
N ILE A 145 -14.82 15.33 -7.99
CA ILE A 145 -15.64 16.07 -7.03
C ILE A 145 -14.81 16.98 -6.14
N ASN A 146 -13.53 16.66 -5.95
CA ASN A 146 -12.63 17.47 -5.13
C ASN A 146 -11.17 17.33 -5.54
N THR A 147 -10.37 18.34 -5.24
CA THR A 147 -8.92 18.38 -5.46
C THR A 147 -8.22 19.02 -4.28
N PHE A 148 -7.30 18.29 -3.66
CA PHE A 148 -6.37 18.81 -2.66
C PHE A 148 -5.03 19.09 -3.35
N SER A 149 -4.44 20.26 -3.09
CA SER A 149 -3.16 20.65 -3.66
C SER A 149 -2.08 20.61 -2.59
N ASP A 150 -0.96 19.98 -2.91
CA ASP A 150 0.24 19.96 -2.09
C ASP A 150 1.34 20.79 -2.77
N TYR A 151 1.67 21.93 -2.18
CA TYR A 151 2.60 22.89 -2.78
C TYR A 151 4.08 22.59 -2.46
N GLU A 152 4.37 21.81 -1.41
CA GLU A 152 5.75 21.56 -0.95
C GLU A 152 6.40 20.33 -1.58
N GLY A 153 5.64 19.51 -2.28
CA GLY A 153 6.09 18.28 -2.92
C GLY A 153 4.96 17.63 -3.71
N PHE A 154 5.13 16.40 -4.12
CA PHE A 154 4.04 15.64 -4.74
C PHE A 154 3.69 14.42 -3.88
N PRO A 155 2.41 14.05 -3.83
CA PRO A 155 1.97 12.85 -3.15
C PRO A 155 2.39 11.59 -3.94
N THR A 156 3.04 10.66 -3.25
CA THR A 156 3.55 9.41 -3.81
C THR A 156 2.55 8.28 -3.70
N PHE A 157 1.76 8.31 -2.62
CA PHE A 157 0.79 7.26 -2.30
C PHE A 157 -0.43 7.85 -1.58
N VAL A 158 -1.58 7.22 -1.75
CA VAL A 158 -2.83 7.59 -1.06
C VAL A 158 -3.53 6.33 -0.57
N ASP A 159 -4.12 6.40 0.61
CA ASP A 159 -4.91 5.31 1.18
C ASP A 159 -6.14 5.85 1.91
N PHE A 160 -7.22 5.07 1.94
CA PHE A 160 -8.44 5.40 2.67
C PHE A 160 -8.37 4.86 4.10
N ASN A 161 -8.87 5.63 5.04
CA ASN A 161 -9.24 5.10 6.35
C ASN A 161 -10.36 4.04 6.16
N PRO A 162 -10.38 2.95 6.95
CA PRO A 162 -11.43 1.93 6.91
C PRO A 162 -12.86 2.45 7.02
N SER A 163 -13.08 3.58 7.68
CA SER A 163 -14.39 4.25 7.73
C SER A 163 -14.78 4.98 6.43
N GLY A 164 -13.83 5.22 5.52
CA GLY A 164 -14.05 5.98 4.28
C GLY A 164 -14.21 7.49 4.47
N THR A 165 -14.05 8.03 5.68
CA THR A 165 -14.23 9.46 5.98
C THR A 165 -13.01 10.29 5.69
N CYS A 166 -11.83 9.69 5.78
CA CYS A 166 -10.53 10.33 5.64
C CYS A 166 -9.63 9.59 4.66
N ILE A 167 -8.68 10.32 4.09
CA ILE A 167 -7.58 9.77 3.32
C ILE A 167 -6.26 10.21 3.92
N ALA A 168 -5.29 9.33 3.89
CA ALA A 168 -3.90 9.67 4.16
C ALA A 168 -3.13 9.78 2.85
N SER A 169 -2.19 10.70 2.79
CA SER A 169 -1.26 10.84 1.67
C SER A 169 0.19 10.83 2.13
N ALA A 170 1.00 10.02 1.47
CA ALA A 170 2.46 10.04 1.61
C ALA A 170 3.03 11.08 0.65
N GLY A 171 4.01 11.87 1.09
CA GLY A 171 4.61 12.93 0.30
C GLY A 171 6.09 12.72 0.01
N SER A 172 6.54 13.16 -1.15
CA SER A 172 7.96 13.21 -1.52
C SER A 172 8.75 14.18 -0.64
N ASN A 173 8.09 15.10 0.04
CA ASN A 173 8.62 16.08 0.99
C ASN A 173 8.73 15.54 2.43
N ASN A 174 8.81 14.24 2.61
CA ASN A 174 8.98 13.54 3.90
C ASN A 174 7.77 13.68 4.86
N THR A 175 6.63 14.13 4.36
CA THR A 175 5.43 14.34 5.16
C THR A 175 4.37 13.30 4.89
N VAL A 176 3.54 13.09 5.90
CA VAL A 176 2.28 12.33 5.79
C VAL A 176 1.17 13.29 6.18
N LYS A 177 0.14 13.38 5.35
CA LYS A 177 -1.00 14.28 5.54
C LYS A 177 -2.28 13.46 5.64
N LEU A 178 -3.15 13.83 6.57
CA LEU A 178 -4.48 13.27 6.74
C LEU A 178 -5.52 14.31 6.34
N TRP A 179 -6.43 13.93 5.45
CA TRP A 179 -7.43 14.83 4.87
C TRP A 179 -8.85 14.32 5.17
N ASP A 180 -9.74 15.20 5.59
CA ASP A 180 -11.16 14.91 5.68
C ASP A 180 -11.82 15.14 4.31
N ILE A 181 -12.42 14.10 3.77
CA ILE A 181 -13.06 14.13 2.45
C ILE A 181 -14.34 14.98 2.49
N ARG A 182 -15.06 14.97 3.60
CA ARG A 182 -16.33 15.66 3.75
C ARG A 182 -16.19 17.17 3.89
N THR A 183 -15.23 17.60 4.71
CA THR A 183 -15.00 19.03 4.97
C THR A 183 -13.96 19.64 4.04
N ASN A 184 -13.25 18.81 3.27
CA ASN A 184 -12.17 19.20 2.37
C ASN A 184 -10.99 19.88 3.08
N LYS A 185 -10.74 19.51 4.34
CA LYS A 185 -9.68 20.13 5.16
C LYS A 185 -8.56 19.14 5.47
N LEU A 186 -7.36 19.70 5.62
CA LEU A 186 -6.25 19.00 6.23
C LEU A 186 -6.54 18.84 7.72
N LEU A 187 -6.57 17.60 8.20
CA LEU A 187 -6.77 17.27 9.61
C LEU A 187 -5.44 17.29 10.36
N GLN A 188 -4.46 16.54 9.86
CA GLN A 188 -3.19 16.33 10.53
C GLN A 188 -2.02 16.34 9.53
N LEU A 189 -0.87 16.80 10.00
CA LEU A 189 0.40 16.81 9.26
C LEU A 189 1.50 16.20 10.13
N PHE A 190 2.06 15.09 9.67
CA PHE A 190 3.18 14.43 10.33
C PHE A 190 4.48 14.67 9.54
N LYS A 191 5.48 15.28 10.22
CA LYS A 191 6.85 15.47 9.70
C LYS A 191 7.80 14.55 10.47
N VAL A 192 7.67 13.26 10.28
CA VAL A 192 8.38 12.26 11.09
C VAL A 192 9.54 11.60 10.38
N HIS A 193 9.56 11.61 9.04
CA HIS A 193 10.61 10.99 8.24
C HIS A 193 11.69 11.98 7.81
N ARG A 194 12.88 11.43 7.50
CA ARG A 194 14.04 12.21 7.00
C ARG A 194 14.15 12.20 5.48
N ALA A 195 13.42 11.31 4.82
CA ALA A 195 13.38 11.20 3.35
C ALA A 195 11.93 10.94 2.90
N GLY A 196 11.69 10.96 1.59
CA GLY A 196 10.37 10.79 1.00
C GLY A 196 9.66 9.54 1.50
N VAL A 197 8.36 9.66 1.75
CA VAL A 197 7.50 8.56 2.15
C VAL A 197 6.98 7.89 0.90
N ASN A 198 7.22 6.58 0.76
CA ASN A 198 6.90 5.82 -0.45
C ASN A 198 5.53 5.15 -0.40
N CYS A 199 5.14 4.67 0.79
CA CYS A 199 3.90 3.92 0.96
C CYS A 199 3.35 4.12 2.37
N ILE A 200 2.04 4.01 2.49
CA ILE A 200 1.31 4.06 3.75
C ILE A 200 0.23 2.98 3.77
N SER A 201 -0.16 2.55 4.96
CA SER A 201 -1.28 1.63 5.13
C SER A 201 -1.99 1.90 6.44
N PHE A 202 -3.32 2.00 6.39
CA PHE A 202 -4.12 2.08 7.61
C PHE A 202 -4.24 0.72 8.28
N HIS A 203 -4.18 0.73 9.61
CA HIS A 203 -4.61 -0.41 10.41
C HIS A 203 -6.13 -0.60 10.27
N PRO A 204 -6.66 -1.83 10.28
CA PRO A 204 -8.10 -2.08 10.16
C PRO A 204 -8.97 -1.40 11.21
N SER A 205 -8.45 -1.09 12.41
CA SER A 205 -9.16 -0.29 13.42
C SER A 205 -9.36 1.16 13.02
N GLY A 206 -8.57 1.68 12.07
CA GLY A 206 -8.58 3.09 11.68
C GLY A 206 -7.79 4.03 12.59
N ASN A 207 -7.27 3.56 13.73
CA ASN A 207 -6.59 4.39 14.72
C ASN A 207 -5.08 4.55 14.46
N TYR A 208 -4.49 3.61 13.71
CA TYR A 208 -3.06 3.60 13.43
C TYR A 208 -2.77 3.66 11.95
N LEU A 209 -1.67 4.30 11.61
CA LEU A 209 -1.14 4.38 10.27
C LEU A 209 0.33 3.95 10.28
N ILE A 210 0.69 3.03 9.39
CA ILE A 210 2.09 2.69 9.16
C ILE A 210 2.60 3.36 7.89
N THR A 211 3.84 3.80 7.93
CA THR A 211 4.48 4.53 6.84
C THR A 211 5.82 3.89 6.50
N ALA A 212 6.13 3.81 5.21
CA ALA A 212 7.40 3.30 4.69
C ALA A 212 8.14 4.41 3.96
N SER A 213 9.42 4.62 4.28
CA SER A 213 10.19 5.73 3.76
C SER A 213 11.52 5.31 3.13
N SER A 214 11.99 6.18 2.26
CA SER A 214 13.34 6.10 1.66
C SER A 214 14.47 6.31 2.68
N ASP A 215 14.15 6.72 3.93
CA ASP A 215 15.12 6.80 5.03
C ASP A 215 15.46 5.42 5.63
N GLY A 216 14.90 4.33 5.10
CA GLY A 216 15.12 2.97 5.56
C GLY A 216 14.31 2.58 6.79
N THR A 217 13.41 3.42 7.25
CA THR A 217 12.59 3.18 8.44
C THR A 217 11.12 3.00 8.11
N LEU A 218 10.44 2.25 8.98
CA LEU A 218 8.99 2.21 9.08
C LEU A 218 8.58 2.96 10.34
N LYS A 219 7.49 3.71 10.27
CA LYS A 219 6.98 4.43 11.44
C LYS A 219 5.51 4.15 11.63
N ILE A 220 5.12 3.99 12.89
CA ILE A 220 3.74 3.76 13.31
C ILE A 220 3.23 5.01 13.99
N LEU A 221 2.17 5.57 13.42
CA LEU A 221 1.53 6.80 13.88
C LEU A 221 0.21 6.46 14.57
N ASP A 222 -0.02 7.05 15.72
CA ASP A 222 -1.30 7.09 16.41
C ASP A 222 -2.06 8.32 15.91
N LEU A 223 -3.18 8.08 15.25
CA LEU A 223 -3.98 9.15 14.66
C LEU A 223 -4.86 9.85 15.68
N LEU A 224 -5.24 9.15 16.77
CA LEU A 224 -6.02 9.75 17.87
C LEU A 224 -5.15 10.62 18.76
N GLY A 225 -3.96 10.11 19.10
CA GLY A 225 -2.99 10.82 19.94
C GLY A 225 -2.10 11.80 19.16
N GLU A 226 -2.24 11.88 17.84
CA GLU A 226 -1.46 12.77 16.93
C GLU A 226 0.06 12.63 17.10
N ARG A 227 0.54 11.42 17.37
CA ARG A 227 1.94 11.18 17.72
C ARG A 227 2.56 9.99 16.99
N LEU A 228 3.89 10.01 16.91
CA LEU A 228 4.70 8.87 16.53
C LEU A 228 4.80 7.91 17.72
N ILE A 229 4.41 6.63 17.54
CA ILE A 229 4.55 5.60 18.57
C ILE A 229 5.87 4.87 18.41
N TYR A 230 6.11 4.30 17.22
CA TYR A 230 7.30 3.48 16.97
C TYR A 230 8.04 3.88 15.71
N THR A 231 9.37 3.75 15.77
CA THR A 231 10.24 3.74 14.61
C THR A 231 10.88 2.36 14.53
N LEU A 232 10.62 1.66 13.43
CA LEU A 232 11.10 0.30 13.22
C LEU A 232 12.27 0.30 12.25
N HIS A 233 13.32 -0.39 12.64
CA HIS A 233 14.53 -0.58 11.88
C HIS A 233 14.65 -2.07 11.52
N GLY A 234 15.06 -2.38 10.30
CA GLY A 234 15.23 -3.77 9.84
C GLY A 234 15.71 -3.84 8.41
N HIS A 235 15.23 -2.94 7.55
CA HIS A 235 15.72 -2.83 6.18
C HIS A 235 17.08 -2.14 6.11
N LYS A 236 17.93 -2.60 5.18
CA LYS A 236 19.27 -2.02 4.93
C LYS A 236 19.27 -0.91 3.88
N GLY A 237 18.10 -0.48 3.43
CA GLY A 237 17.93 0.56 2.42
C GLY A 237 16.51 1.09 2.39
N PRO A 238 16.15 1.90 1.39
CA PRO A 238 14.82 2.44 1.22
C PRO A 238 13.72 1.40 1.33
N VAL A 239 12.69 1.68 2.15
CA VAL A 239 11.49 0.84 2.23
C VAL A 239 10.49 1.35 1.20
N LEU A 240 10.05 0.46 0.31
CA LEU A 240 9.23 0.83 -0.84
C LEU A 240 7.74 0.65 -0.59
N CYS A 241 7.38 -0.39 0.16
CA CYS A 241 5.97 -0.73 0.37
C CYS A 241 5.73 -1.30 1.76
N VAL A 242 4.50 -1.14 2.23
CA VAL A 242 4.00 -1.70 3.48
C VAL A 242 2.52 -1.99 3.34
N ALA A 243 2.06 -3.06 3.98
CA ALA A 243 0.64 -3.40 4.03
C ALA A 243 0.29 -4.17 5.29
N PHE A 244 -0.81 -3.81 5.93
CA PHE A 244 -1.39 -4.58 7.03
C PHE A 244 -2.12 -5.83 6.53
N SER A 245 -2.14 -6.85 7.37
CA SER A 245 -3.05 -7.98 7.21
C SER A 245 -4.50 -7.54 7.45
N LYS A 246 -5.46 -8.31 6.93
CA LYS A 246 -6.90 -8.02 7.09
C LYS A 246 -7.35 -7.96 8.55
N GLY A 247 -6.71 -8.70 9.45
CA GLY A 247 -6.98 -8.68 10.88
C GLY A 247 -6.19 -7.64 11.68
N GLY A 248 -5.20 -6.97 11.06
CA GLY A 248 -4.34 -5.99 11.76
C GLY A 248 -3.22 -6.60 12.61
N GLU A 249 -3.23 -7.90 12.87
CA GLU A 249 -2.26 -8.58 13.75
C GLU A 249 -0.84 -8.62 13.17
N ASN A 250 -0.71 -8.47 11.87
CA ASN A 250 0.56 -8.53 11.17
C ASN A 250 0.61 -7.46 10.07
N PHE A 251 1.81 -7.07 9.70
CA PHE A 251 2.04 -6.31 8.47
C PHE A 251 3.32 -6.79 7.79
N ALA A 252 3.41 -6.55 6.51
CA ALA A 252 4.60 -6.86 5.71
C ALA A 252 5.20 -5.58 5.15
N SER A 253 6.52 -5.53 5.05
CA SER A 253 7.26 -4.47 4.40
C SER A 253 8.22 -5.02 3.36
N GLY A 254 8.46 -4.26 2.29
CA GLY A 254 9.40 -4.60 1.24
C GLY A 254 10.33 -3.43 0.93
N GLY A 255 11.61 -3.71 0.78
CA GLY A 255 12.65 -2.71 0.58
C GLY A 255 13.50 -2.94 -0.68
N VAL A 256 14.36 -1.97 -0.97
CA VAL A 256 15.36 -2.05 -2.05
C VAL A 256 16.44 -3.11 -1.76
N ASP A 257 16.58 -3.50 -0.50
CA ASP A 257 17.45 -4.59 -0.05
C ASP A 257 17.01 -5.98 -0.49
N ALA A 258 15.99 -6.05 -1.36
CA ALA A 258 15.38 -7.28 -1.86
C ALA A 258 14.81 -8.18 -0.75
N GLN A 259 14.52 -7.63 0.43
CA GLN A 259 13.94 -8.35 1.55
C GLN A 259 12.47 -8.01 1.72
N VAL A 260 11.70 -9.02 2.16
CA VAL A 260 10.34 -8.86 2.65
C VAL A 260 10.36 -9.26 4.12
N LEU A 261 10.03 -8.31 4.98
CA LEU A 261 9.95 -8.53 6.41
C LEU A 261 8.48 -8.65 6.84
N LEU A 262 8.22 -9.65 7.67
CA LEU A 262 6.92 -9.84 8.29
C LEU A 262 6.99 -9.43 9.76
N TRP A 263 6.12 -8.53 10.15
CA TRP A 263 6.05 -7.96 11.47
C TRP A 263 4.77 -8.39 12.18
N LYS A 264 4.85 -8.62 13.47
CA LYS A 264 3.68 -8.87 14.31
C LYS A 264 3.34 -7.60 15.10
N THR A 265 2.07 -7.27 15.21
CA THR A 265 1.55 -6.14 15.97
C THR A 265 0.67 -6.63 17.10
N ASN A 266 0.68 -5.92 18.22
CA ASN A 266 -0.16 -6.20 19.38
C ASN A 266 -0.94 -4.94 19.80
N PHE A 267 -1.45 -4.17 18.82
CA PHE A 267 -2.12 -2.90 19.12
C PHE A 267 -3.42 -3.07 19.91
N ASP A 268 -4.11 -4.20 19.73
CA ASP A 268 -5.39 -4.46 20.38
C ASP A 268 -5.26 -5.00 21.82
N THR A 269 -4.03 -5.31 22.29
CA THR A 269 -3.78 -5.86 23.63
C THR A 269 -3.23 -4.83 24.62
N LEU A 270 -2.93 -3.63 24.15
CA LEU A 270 -2.49 -2.54 25.02
C LEU A 270 -3.73 -1.75 25.47
N ASP A 271 -4.30 -2.11 26.59
CA ASP A 271 -5.18 -1.21 27.33
C ASP A 271 -4.45 0.12 27.52
N TYR A 272 -5.07 1.21 27.11
CA TYR A 272 -4.50 2.56 27.13
C TYR A 272 -4.00 2.96 28.53
N GLU A 273 -4.55 2.36 29.58
CA GLU A 273 -4.15 2.56 30.96
C GLU A 273 -2.78 1.93 31.28
N GLU A 274 -2.45 0.73 30.76
CA GLU A 274 -1.14 0.11 30.96
C GLU A 274 0.00 0.88 30.27
N VAL A 275 -0.25 1.47 29.10
CA VAL A 275 0.77 2.28 28.40
C VAL A 275 1.04 3.59 29.14
N LEU A 276 0.03 4.20 29.73
CA LEU A 276 0.20 5.39 30.57
C LEU A 276 0.93 5.05 31.86
N GLU A 277 0.59 3.97 32.54
CA GLU A 277 1.30 3.54 33.75
C GLU A 277 2.76 3.14 33.47
N HIS A 278 3.05 2.47 32.36
CA HIS A 278 4.41 2.13 31.96
C HIS A 278 5.26 3.37 31.61
N ASN A 279 4.68 4.37 30.96
CA ASN A 279 5.37 5.62 30.65
C ASN A 279 5.60 6.48 31.92
N PHE A 280 4.68 6.45 32.88
CA PHE A 280 4.89 7.14 34.17
C PHE A 280 5.95 6.47 35.06
N ARG A 281 6.12 5.16 34.95
CA ARG A 281 7.20 4.44 35.71
C ARG A 281 8.57 4.57 35.04
N ARG A 282 8.66 4.91 33.74
CA ARG A 282 9.92 5.04 32.98
C ARG A 282 10.62 6.40 33.09
N THR A 283 10.07 7.37 33.81
CA THR A 283 10.77 8.63 34.07
C THR A 283 11.90 8.53 35.10
N HIS A 284 12.23 7.35 35.58
CA HIS A 284 13.24 7.15 36.61
C HIS A 284 14.12 5.90 36.44
N ILE A 285 14.48 5.46 35.27
CA ILE A 285 15.59 4.50 35.11
C ILE A 285 16.11 4.56 33.66
N ASP A 286 17.42 4.81 33.51
CA ASP A 286 18.21 4.79 32.28
C ASP A 286 18.41 3.35 31.76
N ASP A 287 17.38 2.71 31.23
CA ASP A 287 17.53 1.49 30.43
C ASP A 287 16.84 1.63 29.07
N PRO A 288 17.53 1.24 27.98
CA PRO A 288 16.93 1.28 26.66
C PRO A 288 15.74 0.33 26.59
N PRO A 289 14.68 0.64 25.80
CA PRO A 289 13.49 -0.18 25.74
C PRO A 289 13.84 -1.59 25.31
N HIS A 290 13.34 -2.58 26.04
CA HIS A 290 13.52 -3.98 25.74
C HIS A 290 12.91 -4.31 24.37
N LEU A 291 13.78 -4.80 23.48
CA LEU A 291 13.52 -5.21 22.10
C LEU A 291 12.60 -6.44 21.96
N LEU A 292 11.88 -6.85 23.01
CA LEU A 292 11.18 -8.13 23.03
C LEU A 292 9.82 -8.13 22.32
N ASP A 293 9.28 -6.98 21.94
CA ASP A 293 7.90 -6.94 21.41
C ASP A 293 7.79 -6.81 19.89
N VAL A 294 8.89 -6.55 19.19
CA VAL A 294 8.84 -6.42 17.72
C VAL A 294 10.12 -6.99 17.09
N TYR A 295 10.18 -8.31 16.91
CA TYR A 295 11.23 -8.94 16.12
C TYR A 295 10.74 -9.23 14.70
N PRO A 296 11.46 -8.80 13.65
CA PRO A 296 11.23 -9.29 12.31
C PRO A 296 11.64 -10.77 12.29
N ARG A 297 10.70 -11.65 11.95
CA ARG A 297 11.07 -13.02 11.58
C ARG A 297 11.61 -12.99 10.16
N SER A 298 12.91 -13.00 9.99
CA SER A 298 13.52 -13.28 8.69
C SER A 298 13.26 -14.74 8.35
N CYS A 299 12.47 -14.97 7.31
CA CYS A 299 12.41 -16.28 6.70
C CYS A 299 13.71 -16.47 5.90
N HIS A 300 14.71 -17.11 6.50
CA HIS A 300 15.84 -17.64 5.75
C HIS A 300 15.34 -18.88 5.01
N PHE A 301 15.21 -18.77 3.71
CA PHE A 301 14.88 -19.89 2.85
C PHE A 301 16.17 -20.57 2.42
N HIS A 302 16.33 -21.84 2.74
CA HIS A 302 17.22 -22.71 1.99
C HIS A 302 16.61 -22.96 0.62
N ASP A 303 17.41 -22.89 -0.43
CA ASP A 303 17.01 -22.88 -1.86
C ASP A 303 16.34 -24.16 -2.39
N GLU A 304 15.96 -25.11 -1.55
CA GLU A 304 15.63 -26.47 -1.99
C GLU A 304 14.15 -26.74 -2.34
N ASN A 305 13.20 -25.74 -2.19
CA ASN A 305 11.77 -26.01 -2.41
C ASN A 305 11.05 -24.96 -3.26
N PHE A 306 11.65 -24.54 -4.35
CA PHE A 306 10.96 -23.68 -5.32
C PHE A 306 10.33 -24.51 -6.45
N THR A 307 9.02 -24.53 -6.50
CA THR A 307 8.30 -24.94 -7.72
C THR A 307 8.09 -23.71 -8.58
N SER A 308 8.74 -23.62 -9.73
CA SER A 308 8.50 -22.62 -10.74
C SER A 308 7.31 -23.04 -11.60
N VAL A 309 6.30 -22.19 -11.69
CA VAL A 309 5.22 -22.34 -12.67
C VAL A 309 5.48 -21.29 -13.76
N GLU A 310 5.95 -21.74 -14.91
CA GLU A 310 6.03 -20.92 -16.11
C GLU A 310 4.67 -20.98 -16.82
N VAL A 311 4.13 -19.80 -17.12
CA VAL A 311 2.93 -19.68 -17.94
C VAL A 311 3.35 -19.09 -19.27
N SER A 312 3.13 -19.85 -20.30
CA SER A 312 3.33 -19.49 -21.71
C SER A 312 2.34 -18.41 -22.16
#